data_65023fd7192a6ddf8a30d31388f090b6
#
_entry.id   65023fd7192a6ddf8a30d31388f090b6
#
_cell.length_a   1.000
_cell.length_b   1.000
_cell.length_c   1.000
_cell.angle_alpha   90.00
_cell.angle_beta   90.00
_cell.angle_gamma   90.00
#
_symmetry.space_group_name_H-M   'P 1'
#
loop_
_entity.id
_entity.type
_entity.pdbx_description
1 polymer ?
#
loop_
_entity_poly.entity_id
_entity_poly.type
_entity_poly.pdbx_seq_one_letter_code
_entity_poly.pdbx_strand_id
1 'polypeptide(L)'
;MAIDYLRMRATAKRLLTQNGTQFTGLRPGGVQRIDGEEVEIPDTLLSVTGVQTEYKPFEIDGKTILTGDRQIVCTADTEIKVGDLFTLDGQRWRVENPWPVKPAMMVICYKVQLRGV
;
A
#
# COMPACT_ATOMS: atom_id res chain seq x y z
N MET A 1 -13.78 -28.60 3.14
CA MET A 1 -13.10 -28.22 1.91
C MET A 1 -12.02 -27.23 2.25
N ALA A 2 -10.78 -27.52 1.87
CA ALA A 2 -9.65 -26.61 2.14
C ALA A 2 -9.68 -25.45 1.15
N ILE A 3 -9.43 -24.23 1.65
CA ILE A 3 -9.32 -23.04 0.81
C ILE A 3 -7.88 -22.94 0.33
N ASP A 4 -7.71 -22.79 -0.99
CA ASP A 4 -6.40 -22.62 -1.61
C ASP A 4 -6.06 -21.14 -1.67
N TYR A 5 -5.34 -20.65 -0.66
CA TYR A 5 -4.95 -19.24 -0.56
C TYR A 5 -3.92 -18.84 -1.60
N LEU A 6 -3.05 -19.76 -2.03
CA LEU A 6 -2.13 -19.50 -3.13
C LEU A 6 -2.87 -19.19 -4.42
N ARG A 7 -3.93 -19.94 -4.70
CA ARG A 7 -4.77 -19.73 -5.88
C ARG A 7 -5.53 -18.42 -5.78
N MET A 8 -6.05 -18.08 -4.59
CA MET A 8 -6.70 -16.79 -4.36
C MET A 8 -5.75 -15.63 -4.60
N ARG A 9 -4.52 -15.72 -4.10
CA ARG A 9 -3.49 -14.70 -4.32
C ARG A 9 -3.16 -14.56 -5.79
N ALA A 10 -2.98 -15.67 -6.51
CA ALA A 10 -2.71 -15.66 -7.94
C ALA A 10 -3.87 -15.04 -8.73
N THR A 11 -5.11 -15.34 -8.37
CA THR A 11 -6.31 -14.76 -8.99
C THR A 11 -6.38 -13.26 -8.74
N ALA A 12 -6.13 -12.82 -7.51
CA ALA A 12 -6.11 -11.40 -7.17
C ALA A 12 -5.02 -10.67 -7.97
N LYS A 13 -3.82 -11.23 -8.03
CA LYS A 13 -2.72 -10.66 -8.81
C LYS A 13 -3.09 -10.53 -10.28
N ARG A 14 -3.69 -11.55 -10.87
CA ARG A 14 -4.11 -11.54 -12.27
C ARG A 14 -5.14 -10.44 -12.54
N LEU A 15 -6.18 -10.35 -11.71
CA LEU A 15 -7.24 -9.37 -11.87
C LEU A 15 -6.71 -7.94 -11.68
N LEU A 16 -5.87 -7.71 -10.68
CA LEU A 16 -5.30 -6.39 -10.42
C LEU A 16 -4.31 -5.98 -11.51
N THR A 17 -3.58 -6.93 -12.08
CA THR A 17 -2.66 -6.64 -13.18
C THR A 17 -3.42 -6.32 -14.47
N GLN A 18 -4.51 -7.04 -14.76
CA GLN A 18 -5.31 -6.82 -15.96
C GLN A 18 -6.09 -5.51 -15.93
N ASN A 19 -6.60 -5.11 -14.76
CA ASN A 19 -7.50 -3.97 -14.63
C ASN A 19 -6.86 -2.75 -13.98
N GLY A 20 -5.65 -2.88 -13.49
CA GLY A 20 -4.96 -1.82 -12.76
C GLY A 20 -3.86 -1.18 -13.54
N THR A 21 -3.08 -0.37 -12.83
CA THR A 21 -1.90 0.31 -13.35
C THR A 21 -0.76 0.19 -12.35
N GLN A 22 0.41 0.62 -12.75
CA GLN A 22 1.58 0.62 -11.89
C GLN A 22 1.71 1.97 -11.19
N PHE A 23 1.85 1.93 -9.87
CA PHE A 23 2.11 3.10 -9.05
C PHE A 23 3.53 3.07 -8.54
N THR A 24 4.20 4.21 -8.61
CA THR A 24 5.56 4.36 -8.08
C THR A 24 5.53 5.07 -6.75
N GLY A 25 6.48 4.72 -5.90
CA GLY A 25 6.58 5.32 -4.58
C GLY A 25 7.99 5.20 -4.02
N LEU A 26 8.14 5.65 -2.79
CA LEU A 26 9.39 5.52 -2.07
C LEU A 26 9.14 5.27 -0.59
N ARG A 27 10.08 4.59 0.03
CA ARG A 27 10.13 4.40 1.48
C ARG A 27 11.27 5.22 2.01
N PRO A 28 11.00 6.31 2.78
CA PRO A 28 12.07 7.13 3.32
C PRO A 28 13.00 6.34 4.22
N GLY A 29 14.30 6.46 4.01
CA GLY A 29 15.30 5.79 4.83
C GLY A 29 15.55 6.50 6.15
N GLY A 30 15.49 7.83 6.13
CA GLY A 30 15.70 8.63 7.30
C GLY A 30 17.16 8.66 7.77
N VAL A 31 17.35 8.98 9.03
CA VAL A 31 18.66 9.03 9.66
C VAL A 31 18.73 7.98 10.76
N GLN A 32 19.77 7.16 10.74
CA GLN A 32 20.02 6.16 11.78
C GLN A 32 21.34 6.45 12.47
N ARG A 33 21.41 6.10 13.75
CA ARG A 33 22.64 6.22 14.51
C ARG A 33 23.35 4.86 14.52
N ILE A 34 24.52 4.82 13.87
CA ILE A 34 25.35 3.61 13.78
C ILE A 34 26.71 3.95 14.39
N ASP A 35 27.12 3.18 15.40
CA ASP A 35 28.39 3.36 16.13
C ASP A 35 28.59 4.78 16.66
N GLY A 36 27.51 5.43 17.12
CA GLY A 36 27.55 6.79 17.65
C GLY A 36 27.52 7.90 16.62
N GLU A 37 27.55 7.57 15.34
CA GLU A 37 27.46 8.55 14.25
C GLU A 37 26.10 8.52 13.59
N GLU A 38 25.61 9.69 13.16
CA GLU A 38 24.40 9.78 12.38
C GLU A 38 24.71 9.44 10.93
N VAL A 39 24.01 8.42 10.42
CA VAL A 39 24.15 7.97 9.03
C VAL A 39 22.82 8.17 8.31
N GLU A 40 22.88 8.86 7.18
CA GLU A 40 21.71 9.04 6.31
C GLU A 40 21.50 7.75 5.52
N ILE A 41 20.28 7.18 5.66
CA ILE A 41 19.89 5.96 4.94
C ILE A 41 19.20 6.37 3.65
N PRO A 42 19.61 5.84 2.48
CA PRO A 42 18.95 6.14 1.22
C PRO A 42 17.50 5.69 1.20
N ASP A 43 16.66 6.42 0.48
CA ASP A 43 15.27 6.03 0.26
C ASP A 43 15.22 4.78 -0.62
N THR A 44 14.23 3.92 -0.36
CA THR A 44 13.97 2.73 -1.18
C THR A 44 12.86 3.04 -2.17
N LEU A 45 13.11 2.77 -3.46
CA LEU A 45 12.09 2.93 -4.48
C LEU A 45 11.11 1.76 -4.43
N LEU A 46 9.83 2.09 -4.55
CA LEU A 46 8.74 1.12 -4.53
C LEU A 46 7.95 1.17 -5.82
N SER A 47 7.44 0.01 -6.23
CA SER A 47 6.55 -0.11 -7.38
C SER A 47 5.49 -1.14 -7.05
N VAL A 48 4.22 -0.76 -7.22
CA VAL A 48 3.09 -1.64 -6.96
C VAL A 48 2.14 -1.61 -8.15
N THR A 49 1.42 -2.71 -8.35
CA THR A 49 0.38 -2.81 -9.38
C THR A 49 -0.96 -2.95 -8.70
N GLY A 50 -1.90 -2.10 -9.07
CA GLY A 50 -3.20 -2.13 -8.44
C GLY A 50 -4.22 -1.19 -9.08
N VAL A 51 -5.34 -1.03 -8.38
CA VAL A 51 -6.47 -0.21 -8.81
C VAL A 51 -6.72 0.85 -7.75
N GLN A 52 -6.83 2.10 -8.19
CA GLN A 52 -7.21 3.20 -7.31
C GLN A 52 -8.72 3.23 -7.14
N THR A 53 -9.16 3.29 -5.88
CA THR A 53 -10.58 3.41 -5.54
C THR A 53 -10.79 4.55 -4.54
N GLU A 54 -12.03 4.98 -4.39
CA GLU A 54 -12.40 5.98 -3.40
C GLU A 54 -13.20 5.31 -2.29
N TYR A 55 -13.09 5.87 -1.07
CA TYR A 55 -13.93 5.43 0.03
C TYR A 55 -15.36 5.91 -0.17
N LYS A 56 -16.30 5.04 0.14
CA LYS A 56 -17.74 5.39 0.11
C LYS A 56 -18.05 6.29 1.32
N PRO A 57 -19.06 7.17 1.22
CA PRO A 57 -19.38 8.09 2.31
C PRO A 57 -19.59 7.42 3.66
N PHE A 58 -20.18 6.23 3.70
CA PHE A 58 -20.41 5.52 4.96
C PHE A 58 -19.15 4.90 5.55
N GLU A 59 -18.05 4.81 4.80
CA GLU A 59 -16.76 4.33 5.29
C GLU A 59 -15.94 5.44 5.95
N ILE A 60 -16.28 6.69 5.67
CA ILE A 60 -15.57 7.86 6.19
C ILE A 60 -16.13 8.19 7.58
N ASP A 61 -15.33 7.92 8.61
CA ASP A 61 -15.75 8.11 10.01
C ASP A 61 -15.21 9.40 10.63
N GLY A 62 -14.37 10.14 9.92
CA GLY A 62 -13.76 11.38 10.41
C GLY A 62 -12.65 11.17 11.43
N LYS A 63 -12.30 9.94 11.75
CA LYS A 63 -11.23 9.58 12.69
C LYS A 63 -10.16 8.74 12.03
N THR A 64 -10.50 7.52 11.63
CA THR A 64 -9.57 6.59 10.96
C THR A 64 -9.50 6.90 9.49
N ILE A 65 -10.64 7.05 8.84
CA ILE A 65 -10.74 7.40 7.41
C ILE A 65 -11.32 8.80 7.31
N LEU A 66 -10.52 9.71 6.77
CA LEU A 66 -10.89 11.12 6.63
C LEU A 66 -11.40 11.41 5.22
N THR A 67 -12.19 12.47 5.10
CA THR A 67 -12.61 12.98 3.80
C THR A 67 -11.37 13.32 2.97
N GLY A 68 -11.32 12.82 1.74
CA GLY A 68 -10.17 13.01 0.85
C GLY A 68 -9.17 11.88 0.87
N ASP A 69 -9.26 10.95 1.82
CA ASP A 69 -8.44 9.75 1.79
C ASP A 69 -8.78 8.91 0.57
N ARG A 70 -7.78 8.24 0.00
CA ARG A 70 -7.94 7.36 -1.14
C ARG A 70 -7.46 5.96 -0.81
N GLN A 71 -7.89 4.99 -1.61
CA GLN A 71 -7.52 3.59 -1.45
C GLN A 71 -6.90 3.07 -2.73
N ILE A 72 -5.82 2.30 -2.59
CA ILE A 72 -5.29 1.49 -3.68
C ILE A 72 -5.43 0.03 -3.26
N VAL A 73 -6.08 -0.77 -4.10
CA VAL A 73 -6.07 -2.23 -3.95
C VAL A 73 -4.96 -2.75 -4.84
N CYS A 74 -3.91 -3.30 -4.23
CA CYS A 74 -2.72 -3.71 -4.97
C CYS A 74 -2.28 -5.13 -4.65
N THR A 75 -1.40 -5.67 -5.51
CA THR A 75 -0.91 -7.04 -5.38
C THR A 75 -0.04 -7.19 -4.13
N ALA A 76 0.14 -8.44 -3.69
CA ALA A 76 0.95 -8.78 -2.53
C ALA A 76 2.45 -8.93 -2.85
N ASP A 77 2.87 -8.58 -4.06
CA ASP A 77 4.27 -8.76 -4.49
C ASP A 77 5.23 -7.82 -3.77
N THR A 78 4.77 -6.66 -3.37
CA THR A 78 5.57 -5.66 -2.66
C THR A 78 4.97 -5.45 -1.26
N GLU A 79 5.80 -5.58 -0.23
CA GLU A 79 5.37 -5.26 1.13
C GLU A 79 5.16 -3.75 1.28
N ILE A 80 4.03 -3.36 1.85
CA ILE A 80 3.68 -1.95 2.04
C ILE A 80 3.64 -1.66 3.53
N LYS A 81 4.28 -0.57 3.93
CA LYS A 81 4.39 -0.16 5.34
C LYS A 81 3.80 1.23 5.55
N VAL A 82 3.37 1.49 6.77
CA VAL A 82 2.94 2.84 7.19
C VAL A 82 4.08 3.83 6.96
N GLY A 83 3.75 4.97 6.38
CA GLY A 83 4.73 6.01 6.07
C GLY A 83 5.33 5.93 4.67
N ASP A 84 5.09 4.86 3.93
CA ASP A 84 5.48 4.80 2.53
C ASP A 84 4.76 5.91 1.75
N LEU A 85 5.41 6.43 0.70
CA LEU A 85 4.87 7.51 -0.12
C LEU A 85 4.65 7.00 -1.53
N PHE A 86 3.46 7.26 -2.07
CA PHE A 86 3.13 6.93 -3.45
C PHE A 86 2.73 8.17 -4.22
N THR A 87 3.00 8.17 -5.52
CA THR A 87 2.61 9.26 -6.41
C THR A 87 1.35 8.87 -7.17
N LEU A 88 0.29 9.66 -7.01
CA LEU A 88 -0.98 9.51 -7.72
C LEU A 88 -1.30 10.86 -8.37
N ASP A 89 -1.53 10.85 -9.69
CA ASP A 89 -1.88 12.06 -10.44
C ASP A 89 -0.91 13.21 -10.21
N GLY A 90 0.39 12.90 -10.12
CA GLY A 90 1.43 13.90 -9.89
C GLY A 90 1.52 14.43 -8.46
N GLN A 91 0.73 13.91 -7.55
CA GLN A 91 0.69 14.32 -6.15
C GLN A 91 1.18 13.19 -5.24
N ARG A 92 1.84 13.54 -4.14
CA ARG A 92 2.33 12.58 -3.16
C ARG A 92 1.26 12.22 -2.15
N TRP A 93 1.18 10.92 -1.84
CA TRP A 93 0.24 10.36 -0.88
C TRP A 93 0.98 9.46 0.10
N ARG A 94 0.68 9.61 1.40
CA ARG A 94 1.31 8.82 2.45
C ARG A 94 0.42 7.65 2.83
N VAL A 95 1.02 6.47 3.02
CA VAL A 95 0.32 5.30 3.53
C VAL A 95 -0.01 5.49 5.01
N GLU A 96 -1.29 5.60 5.31
CA GLU A 96 -1.79 5.66 6.69
C GLU A 96 -1.98 4.26 7.25
N ASN A 97 -2.44 3.34 6.42
CA ASN A 97 -2.62 1.93 6.81
C ASN A 97 -2.54 1.05 5.57
N PRO A 98 -1.68 0.02 5.56
CA PRO A 98 -1.59 -0.88 4.41
C PRO A 98 -2.76 -1.85 4.30
N TRP A 99 -3.50 -2.13 5.39
CA TRP A 99 -4.65 -3.03 5.41
C TRP A 99 -4.42 -4.32 4.61
N PRO A 100 -3.50 -5.20 5.05
CA PRO A 100 -3.26 -6.45 4.33
C PRO A 100 -4.49 -7.35 4.44
N VAL A 101 -4.92 -7.89 3.31
CA VAL A 101 -5.98 -8.90 3.29
C VAL A 101 -5.30 -10.26 3.51
N LYS A 102 -5.41 -10.75 4.74
CA LYS A 102 -4.66 -11.92 5.21
C LYS A 102 -5.59 -12.88 5.91
N PRO A 103 -6.36 -13.68 5.15
CA PRO A 103 -7.37 -14.58 5.74
C PRO A 103 -6.78 -15.69 6.60
N ALA A 104 -5.51 -16.04 6.40
CA ALA A 104 -4.79 -16.99 7.21
C ALA A 104 -3.37 -16.46 7.45
N MET A 105 -2.33 -17.18 7.02
CA MET A 105 -0.95 -16.73 7.16
C MET A 105 -0.39 -16.05 5.91
N MET A 106 -1.18 -15.98 4.84
CA MET A 106 -0.76 -15.46 3.54
C MET A 106 -1.49 -14.18 3.21
N VAL A 107 -0.74 -13.15 2.80
CA VAL A 107 -1.30 -11.91 2.28
C VAL A 107 -1.77 -12.15 0.84
N ILE A 108 -3.05 -11.90 0.58
CA ILE A 108 -3.67 -12.04 -0.75
C ILE A 108 -3.50 -10.75 -1.56
N CYS A 109 -3.73 -9.62 -0.93
CA CYS A 109 -3.57 -8.29 -1.51
C CYS A 109 -3.52 -7.26 -0.39
N TYR A 110 -3.29 -6.00 -0.75
CA TYR A 110 -3.34 -4.87 0.19
C TYR A 110 -4.45 -3.92 -0.22
N LYS A 111 -5.20 -3.42 0.76
CA LYS A 111 -6.15 -2.32 0.58
C LYS A 111 -5.57 -1.08 1.24
N VAL A 112 -4.66 -0.41 0.56
CA VAL A 112 -3.83 0.64 1.13
C VAL A 112 -4.64 1.92 1.31
N GLN A 113 -4.67 2.44 2.53
CA GLN A 113 -5.25 3.74 2.82
C GLN A 113 -4.20 4.83 2.64
N LEU A 114 -4.50 5.80 1.79
CA LEU A 114 -3.59 6.89 1.44
C LEU A 114 -4.18 8.23 1.83
N ARG A 115 -3.32 9.11 2.33
CA ARG A 115 -3.67 10.49 2.70
C ARG A 115 -2.74 11.45 1.98
N GLY A 116 -3.29 12.52 1.42
CA GLY A 116 -2.52 13.56 0.76
C GLY A 116 -1.49 14.21 1.69
N VAL A 117 -0.32 14.43 1.17
CA VAL A 117 0.79 15.07 1.90
C VAL A 117 0.83 16.56 1.59
#